data_887d6c8689eed46b53fadd2808713ffb
#
_entry.id   887d6c8689eed46b53fadd2808713ffb
#
_cell.length_a   1.000
_cell.length_b   1.000
_cell.length_c   1.000
_cell.angle_alpha   90.00
_cell.angle_beta   90.00
_cell.angle_gamma   90.00
#
_symmetry.space_group_name_H-M   'P 1'
#
loop_
_entity.id
_entity.type
_entity.pdbx_description
1 polymer ?
#
loop_
_entity_poly.entity_id
_entity_poly.type
_entity_poly.pdbx_seq_one_letter_code
_entity_poly.pdbx_strand_id
1 'polypeptide(L)'
;VIGINLKYPKAQLEEKQIGEAMTADDFEITATDVSFMSQEDFSDIYAFEKEMFKEAECIMVTVNIKNMSEEKQRVTLEGFTLTSQAWTTCTAPDKYMAVNEKWNSEQYQSGSIYIESGEERKLILPFLLVKNGFTQKQWEHVKERNYELVLSLYPVKKQIKLKCV
;
A
#
# COMPACT_ATOMS: atom_id res chain seq x y z
N VAL A 1 17.61 -5.26 -28.66
CA VAL A 1 16.36 -5.48 -27.90
C VAL A 1 16.21 -6.95 -27.49
N ILE A 2 16.42 -7.92 -28.41
CA ILE A 2 16.29 -9.37 -28.12
C ILE A 2 17.28 -9.83 -27.03
N GLY A 3 18.52 -9.35 -27.05
CA GLY A 3 19.55 -9.75 -26.09
C GLY A 3 19.28 -9.28 -24.65
N ILE A 4 18.59 -8.13 -24.48
CA ILE A 4 18.19 -7.61 -23.17
C ILE A 4 17.09 -8.49 -22.56
N ASN A 5 16.10 -8.89 -23.36
CA ASN A 5 15.00 -9.74 -22.90
C ASN A 5 15.45 -11.17 -22.53
N LEU A 6 16.54 -11.68 -23.12
CA LEU A 6 17.13 -12.97 -22.73
C LEU A 6 17.88 -12.87 -21.39
N LYS A 7 18.51 -11.72 -21.11
CA LYS A 7 19.25 -11.49 -19.87
C LYS A 7 18.32 -11.11 -18.70
N TYR A 8 17.24 -10.39 -19.00
CA TYR A 8 16.25 -9.92 -18.02
C TYR A 8 14.85 -10.31 -18.50
N PRO A 9 14.41 -11.55 -18.24
CA PRO A 9 13.08 -12.01 -18.64
C PRO A 9 11.99 -11.18 -17.96
N LYS A 10 10.82 -11.12 -18.59
CA LYS A 10 9.65 -10.48 -17.99
C LYS A 10 9.35 -11.13 -16.63
N ALA A 11 9.05 -10.31 -15.62
CA ALA A 11 8.64 -10.81 -14.33
C ALA A 11 7.40 -11.73 -14.47
N GLN A 12 7.40 -12.81 -13.71
CA GLN A 12 6.21 -13.63 -13.52
C GLN A 12 5.19 -12.84 -12.68
N LEU A 13 3.90 -13.12 -12.86
CA LEU A 13 2.83 -12.51 -12.08
C LEU A 13 2.25 -13.51 -11.11
N GLU A 14 2.30 -13.18 -9.82
CA GLU A 14 1.53 -13.83 -8.77
C GLU A 14 0.50 -12.83 -8.24
N GLU A 15 -0.78 -13.21 -8.28
CA GLU A 15 -1.89 -12.33 -7.95
C GLU A 15 -2.84 -13.00 -6.97
N LYS A 16 -3.24 -12.25 -5.94
CA LYS A 16 -4.23 -12.65 -4.94
C LYS A 16 -5.36 -11.64 -4.90
N GLN A 17 -6.48 -12.03 -4.29
CA GLN A 17 -7.58 -11.14 -3.99
C GLN A 17 -7.46 -10.66 -2.54
N ILE A 18 -8.17 -9.57 -2.20
CA ILE A 18 -8.34 -9.16 -0.80
C ILE A 18 -8.88 -10.32 0.04
N GLY A 19 -8.33 -10.52 1.22
CA GLY A 19 -8.63 -11.66 2.10
C GLY A 19 -7.76 -12.90 1.88
N GLU A 20 -7.00 -12.97 0.79
CA GLU A 20 -6.06 -14.07 0.52
C GLU A 20 -4.64 -13.71 0.95
N ALA A 21 -3.95 -14.65 1.60
CA ALA A 21 -2.56 -14.48 2.02
C ALA A 21 -1.60 -14.60 0.82
N MET A 22 -0.57 -13.74 0.83
CA MET A 22 0.53 -13.76 -0.13
C MET A 22 1.87 -13.73 0.61
N THR A 23 2.74 -14.67 0.28
CA THR A 23 4.12 -14.66 0.82
C THR A 23 4.99 -13.73 0.00
N ALA A 24 5.64 -12.78 0.66
CA ALA A 24 6.65 -11.89 0.08
C ALA A 24 7.86 -11.84 1.02
N ASP A 25 9.01 -12.26 0.54
CA ASP A 25 10.22 -12.48 1.35
C ASP A 25 9.89 -13.37 2.56
N ASP A 26 10.25 -12.94 3.77
CA ASP A 26 10.00 -13.67 5.01
C ASP A 26 8.62 -13.38 5.63
N PHE A 27 7.72 -12.72 4.90
CA PHE A 27 6.42 -12.32 5.41
C PHE A 27 5.27 -12.98 4.68
N GLU A 28 4.23 -13.32 5.44
CA GLU A 28 2.90 -13.58 4.92
C GLU A 28 2.05 -12.31 5.10
N ILE A 29 1.49 -11.81 4.01
CA ILE A 29 0.77 -10.54 3.97
C ILE A 29 -0.63 -10.78 3.44
N THR A 30 -1.64 -10.30 4.19
CA THR A 30 -3.05 -10.37 3.81
C THR A 30 -3.64 -8.97 3.85
N ALA A 31 -4.10 -8.44 2.71
CA ALA A 31 -4.94 -7.25 2.71
C ALA A 31 -6.35 -7.65 3.16
N THR A 32 -6.84 -7.04 4.25
CA THR A 32 -8.11 -7.42 4.88
C THR A 32 -9.23 -6.42 4.65
N ASP A 33 -8.89 -5.17 4.39
CA ASP A 33 -9.86 -4.11 4.12
C ASP A 33 -9.26 -3.02 3.23
N VAL A 34 -10.14 -2.33 2.49
CA VAL A 34 -9.78 -1.16 1.69
C VAL A 34 -10.93 -0.17 1.71
N SER A 35 -10.63 1.08 2.04
CA SER A 35 -11.62 2.15 2.12
C SER A 35 -11.03 3.49 1.72
N PHE A 36 -11.88 4.43 1.33
CA PHE A 36 -11.49 5.84 1.21
C PHE A 36 -11.63 6.53 2.57
N MET A 37 -10.64 7.36 2.90
CA MET A 37 -10.69 8.20 4.09
C MET A 37 -11.83 9.21 3.97
N SER A 38 -12.54 9.47 5.08
CA SER A 38 -13.54 10.54 5.11
C SER A 38 -12.91 11.92 4.89
N GLN A 39 -13.68 12.92 4.47
CA GLN A 39 -13.17 14.29 4.31
C GLN A 39 -12.78 14.92 5.66
N GLU A 40 -13.45 14.56 6.74
CA GLU A 40 -13.11 15.00 8.08
C GLU A 40 -11.75 14.45 8.51
N ASP A 41 -11.59 13.14 8.45
CA ASP A 41 -10.33 12.46 8.78
C ASP A 41 -9.18 12.90 7.87
N PHE A 42 -9.47 13.09 6.58
CA PHE A 42 -8.49 13.63 5.62
C PHE A 42 -8.01 15.01 6.05
N SER A 43 -8.92 15.89 6.49
CA SER A 43 -8.58 17.24 6.93
C SER A 43 -7.70 17.24 8.18
N ASP A 44 -7.91 16.29 9.09
CA ASP A 44 -7.09 16.15 10.30
C ASP A 44 -5.66 15.64 9.99
N ILE A 45 -5.55 14.68 9.10
CA ILE A 45 -4.28 14.00 8.81
C ILE A 45 -3.47 14.72 7.73
N TYR A 46 -4.14 15.25 6.71
CA TYR A 46 -3.55 15.87 5.52
C TYR A 46 -3.87 17.37 5.38
N ALA A 47 -4.10 18.09 6.49
CA ALA A 47 -4.50 19.49 6.44
C ALA A 47 -3.55 20.36 5.60
N PHE A 48 -2.24 20.18 5.80
CA PHE A 48 -1.22 20.90 5.06
C PHE A 48 -1.19 20.52 3.57
N GLU A 49 -1.22 19.24 3.27
CA GLU A 49 -1.22 18.71 1.91
C GLU A 49 -2.50 19.08 1.16
N LYS A 50 -3.64 19.16 1.86
CA LYS A 50 -4.92 19.56 1.27
C LYS A 50 -4.91 21.02 0.81
N GLU A 51 -4.20 21.90 1.51
CA GLU A 51 -4.02 23.27 1.07
C GLU A 51 -3.17 23.35 -0.20
N MET A 52 -2.12 22.51 -0.29
CA MET A 52 -1.26 22.41 -1.48
C MET A 52 -1.97 21.74 -2.66
N PHE A 53 -2.75 20.69 -2.39
CA PHE A 53 -3.44 19.89 -3.39
C PHE A 53 -4.96 20.05 -3.23
N LYS A 54 -5.56 21.00 -3.96
CA LYS A 54 -6.98 21.34 -3.85
C LYS A 54 -7.93 20.16 -4.07
N GLU A 55 -7.48 19.13 -4.79
CA GLU A 55 -8.24 17.91 -5.04
C GLU A 55 -7.33 16.71 -4.75
N ALA A 56 -7.60 16.07 -3.65
CA ALA A 56 -6.89 14.88 -3.19
C ALA A 56 -7.86 13.92 -2.50
N GLU A 57 -7.55 12.64 -2.56
CA GLU A 57 -8.24 11.55 -1.89
C GLU A 57 -7.20 10.65 -1.21
N CYS A 58 -7.58 9.89 -0.23
CA CYS A 58 -6.71 8.91 0.42
C CYS A 58 -7.39 7.54 0.47
N ILE A 59 -6.69 6.52 -0.03
CA ILE A 59 -7.07 5.12 0.16
C ILE A 59 -6.34 4.60 1.38
N MET A 60 -7.08 3.99 2.30
CA MET A 60 -6.55 3.23 3.43
C MET A 60 -6.64 1.74 3.10
N VAL A 61 -5.52 1.03 3.16
CA VAL A 61 -5.46 -0.42 3.00
C VAL A 61 -5.05 -1.04 4.32
N THR A 62 -5.93 -1.84 4.90
CA THR A 62 -5.60 -2.60 6.12
C THR A 62 -4.95 -3.91 5.73
N VAL A 63 -3.78 -4.20 6.30
CA VAL A 63 -3.04 -5.43 6.07
C VAL A 63 -2.69 -6.10 7.40
N ASN A 64 -2.73 -7.42 7.41
CA ASN A 64 -2.08 -8.24 8.41
C ASN A 64 -0.74 -8.69 7.84
N ILE A 65 0.34 -8.54 8.60
CA ILE A 65 1.69 -8.96 8.23
C ILE A 65 2.20 -9.89 9.30
N LYS A 66 2.51 -11.13 8.93
CA LYS A 66 3.09 -12.14 9.82
C LYS A 66 4.52 -12.42 9.42
N ASN A 67 5.44 -12.35 10.38
CA ASN A 67 6.82 -12.78 10.19
C ASN A 67 6.90 -14.30 10.22
N MET A 68 7.28 -14.91 9.10
CA MET A 68 7.39 -16.36 8.93
C MET A 68 8.81 -16.88 9.17
N SER A 69 9.78 -16.00 9.43
CA SER A 69 11.15 -16.39 9.71
C SER A 69 11.37 -16.72 11.19
N GLU A 70 12.53 -17.31 11.51
CA GLU A 70 12.93 -17.63 12.89
C GLU A 70 13.52 -16.42 13.63
N GLU A 71 13.73 -15.30 12.93
CA GLU A 71 14.37 -14.10 13.47
C GLU A 71 13.42 -12.89 13.40
N LYS A 72 13.70 -11.89 14.23
CA LYS A 72 13.06 -10.57 14.14
C LYS A 72 13.35 -9.91 12.79
N GLN A 73 12.32 -9.52 12.07
CA GLN A 73 12.44 -8.92 10.75
C GLN A 73 11.97 -7.46 10.72
N ARG A 74 12.59 -6.69 9.82
CA ARG A 74 12.24 -5.30 9.56
C ARG A 74 11.31 -5.20 8.36
N VAL A 75 10.18 -4.54 8.54
CA VAL A 75 9.27 -4.15 7.45
C VAL A 75 9.49 -2.67 7.13
N THR A 76 9.85 -2.37 5.88
CA THR A 76 9.97 -1.00 5.39
C THR A 76 8.65 -0.59 4.73
N LEU A 77 8.03 0.47 5.26
CA LEU A 77 6.68 0.91 4.84
C LEU A 77 6.66 1.41 3.39
N GLU A 78 7.74 2.04 2.95
CA GLU A 78 7.90 2.51 1.55
C GLU A 78 7.95 1.35 0.53
N GLY A 79 8.13 0.12 1.00
CA GLY A 79 8.06 -1.10 0.17
C GLY A 79 6.64 -1.40 -0.32
N PHE A 80 5.61 -0.86 0.35
CA PHE A 80 4.22 -1.03 -0.08
C PHE A 80 3.86 0.00 -1.14
N THR A 81 3.51 -0.47 -2.32
CA THR A 81 3.18 0.37 -3.46
C THR A 81 1.74 0.11 -3.90
N LEU A 82 0.95 1.18 -4.02
CA LEU A 82 -0.38 1.13 -4.61
C LEU A 82 -0.28 1.46 -6.10
N THR A 83 -0.88 0.64 -6.95
CA THR A 83 -0.93 0.86 -8.40
C THR A 83 -2.36 0.84 -8.92
N SER A 84 -2.59 1.55 -10.02
CA SER A 84 -3.81 1.47 -10.82
C SER A 84 -3.44 1.76 -12.27
N GLN A 85 -3.37 0.74 -13.12
CA GLN A 85 -2.87 0.83 -14.49
C GLN A 85 -1.42 1.36 -14.52
N ALA A 86 -1.19 2.55 -15.13
CA ALA A 86 0.14 3.18 -15.23
C ALA A 86 0.46 4.11 -14.04
N TRP A 87 -0.51 4.38 -13.17
CA TRP A 87 -0.31 5.22 -12.01
C TRP A 87 0.19 4.40 -10.82
N THR A 88 1.07 4.99 -10.00
CA THR A 88 1.65 4.35 -8.83
C THR A 88 1.98 5.37 -7.74
N THR A 89 1.85 4.96 -6.48
CA THR A 89 2.31 5.72 -5.31
C THR A 89 2.74 4.77 -4.19
N CYS A 90 3.53 5.26 -3.25
CA CYS A 90 3.85 4.55 -2.00
C CYS A 90 3.19 5.25 -0.80
N THR A 91 3.14 4.57 0.34
CA THR A 91 2.66 5.19 1.58
C THR A 91 3.68 6.19 2.12
N ALA A 92 3.20 7.29 2.70
CA ALA A 92 4.04 8.29 3.36
C ALA A 92 4.21 7.92 4.85
N PRO A 93 5.45 7.74 5.37
CA PRO A 93 5.67 7.28 6.73
C PRO A 93 5.03 8.14 7.82
N ASP A 94 5.06 9.48 7.69
CA ASP A 94 4.44 10.41 8.62
C ASP A 94 2.92 10.25 8.68
N LYS A 95 2.28 10.05 7.54
CA LYS A 95 0.82 9.82 7.45
C LYS A 95 0.45 8.41 7.95
N TYR A 96 1.30 7.43 7.68
CA TYR A 96 1.16 6.10 8.24
C TYR A 96 1.13 6.13 9.77
N MET A 97 2.06 6.86 10.41
CA MET A 97 2.09 6.98 11.87
C MET A 97 0.80 7.62 12.40
N ALA A 98 0.37 8.75 11.82
CA ALA A 98 -0.85 9.43 12.24
C ALA A 98 -2.11 8.57 12.09
N VAL A 99 -2.24 7.82 10.99
CA VAL A 99 -3.36 6.92 10.73
C VAL A 99 -3.38 5.76 11.73
N ASN A 100 -2.25 5.11 11.98
CA ASN A 100 -2.19 3.97 12.89
C ASN A 100 -2.33 4.38 14.36
N GLU A 101 -1.86 5.55 14.76
CA GLU A 101 -2.12 6.11 16.09
C GLU A 101 -3.62 6.34 16.29
N LYS A 102 -4.32 6.93 15.30
CA LYS A 102 -5.74 7.25 15.38
C LYS A 102 -6.65 6.02 15.39
N TRP A 103 -6.41 5.05 14.52
CA TRP A 103 -7.35 3.92 14.30
C TRP A 103 -6.84 2.54 14.71
N ASN A 104 -5.55 2.39 14.97
CA ASN A 104 -4.96 1.11 15.30
C ASN A 104 -4.29 1.09 16.69
N SER A 105 -4.28 2.22 17.41
CA SER A 105 -3.65 2.39 18.73
C SER A 105 -2.18 1.98 18.78
N GLU A 106 -1.49 2.07 17.64
CA GLU A 106 -0.08 1.69 17.51
C GLU A 106 0.79 2.94 17.39
N GLN A 107 1.85 3.00 18.18
CA GLN A 107 2.83 4.07 18.13
C GLN A 107 4.08 3.61 17.39
N TYR A 108 4.30 4.15 16.20
CA TYR A 108 5.50 3.88 15.42
C TYR A 108 6.33 5.15 15.26
N GLN A 109 7.62 5.06 15.54
CA GLN A 109 8.54 6.21 15.55
C GLN A 109 9.31 6.41 14.24
N SER A 110 9.11 5.56 13.24
CA SER A 110 9.89 5.60 11.99
C SER A 110 9.16 4.99 10.81
N GLY A 111 9.69 5.18 9.59
CA GLY A 111 9.20 4.55 8.35
C GLY A 111 9.44 3.04 8.27
N SER A 112 9.80 2.38 9.38
CA SER A 112 10.00 0.94 9.46
C SER A 112 9.47 0.41 10.79
N ILE A 113 8.95 -0.80 10.77
CA ILE A 113 8.54 -1.54 11.96
C ILE A 113 9.34 -2.83 12.07
N TYR A 114 9.45 -3.36 13.27
CA TYR A 114 10.07 -4.65 13.54
C TYR A 114 8.98 -5.61 14.04
N ILE A 115 8.97 -6.82 13.47
CA ILE A 115 8.03 -7.88 13.81
C ILE A 115 8.84 -9.07 14.30
N GLU A 116 8.56 -9.55 15.52
CA GLU A 116 9.23 -10.70 16.10
C GLU A 116 8.91 -11.99 15.32
N SER A 117 9.73 -13.03 15.49
CA SER A 117 9.49 -14.33 14.87
C SER A 117 8.09 -14.86 15.20
N GLY A 118 7.33 -15.22 14.18
CA GLY A 118 5.96 -15.72 14.29
C GLY A 118 4.90 -14.70 14.69
N GLU A 119 5.29 -13.45 15.00
CA GLU A 119 4.36 -12.37 15.34
C GLU A 119 3.59 -11.92 14.11
N GLU A 120 2.31 -11.57 14.31
CA GLU A 120 1.44 -10.92 13.33
C GLU A 120 1.12 -9.50 13.79
N ARG A 121 1.20 -8.55 12.87
CA ARG A 121 0.82 -7.15 13.09
C ARG A 121 -0.23 -6.71 12.10
N LYS A 122 -1.24 -5.99 12.60
CA LYS A 122 -2.21 -5.28 11.79
C LYS A 122 -1.69 -3.87 11.52
N LEU A 123 -1.64 -3.47 10.25
CA LEU A 123 -1.22 -2.14 9.82
C LEU A 123 -2.28 -1.51 8.91
N ILE A 124 -2.40 -0.19 8.98
CA ILE A 124 -3.22 0.59 8.05
C ILE A 124 -2.28 1.43 7.19
N LEU A 125 -2.30 1.20 5.89
CA LEU A 125 -1.43 1.86 4.91
C LEU A 125 -2.21 2.96 4.17
N PRO A 126 -1.95 4.25 4.44
CA PRO A 126 -2.57 5.34 3.72
C PRO A 126 -1.82 5.64 2.42
N PHE A 127 -2.55 5.78 1.32
CA PHE A 127 -2.03 6.14 0.01
C PHE A 127 -2.73 7.39 -0.51
N LEU A 128 -1.97 8.48 -0.65
CA LEU A 128 -2.50 9.73 -1.16
C LEU A 128 -2.65 9.69 -2.68
N LEU A 129 -3.84 10.02 -3.15
CA LEU A 129 -4.18 10.22 -4.55
C LEU A 129 -4.31 11.71 -4.80
N VAL A 130 -3.57 12.24 -5.77
CA VAL A 130 -3.61 13.66 -6.12
C VAL A 130 -4.10 13.79 -7.56
N LYS A 131 -5.09 14.66 -7.79
CA LYS A 131 -5.75 14.83 -9.10
C LYS A 131 -4.75 15.04 -10.24
N ASN A 132 -3.65 15.73 -9.99
CA ASN A 132 -2.62 15.97 -11.00
C ASN A 132 -1.99 14.70 -11.59
N GLY A 133 -2.11 13.56 -10.90
CA GLY A 133 -1.67 12.24 -11.39
C GLY A 133 -2.67 11.54 -12.33
N PHE A 134 -3.84 12.16 -12.58
CA PHE A 134 -4.93 11.57 -13.34
C PHE A 134 -5.44 12.54 -14.40
N THR A 135 -5.99 12.01 -15.50
CA THR A 135 -6.81 12.81 -16.39
C THR A 135 -8.13 13.17 -15.72
N GLN A 136 -8.83 14.22 -16.17
CA GLN A 136 -10.12 14.63 -15.62
C GLN A 136 -11.10 13.45 -15.54
N LYS A 137 -11.26 12.69 -16.63
CA LYS A 137 -12.12 11.50 -16.68
C LYS A 137 -11.72 10.41 -15.70
N GLN A 138 -10.41 10.19 -15.49
CA GLN A 138 -9.93 9.21 -14.53
C GLN A 138 -10.19 9.65 -13.09
N TRP A 139 -10.09 10.95 -12.82
CA TRP A 139 -10.35 11.52 -11.50
C TRP A 139 -11.82 11.43 -11.12
N GLU A 140 -12.74 11.72 -12.04
CA GLU A 140 -14.19 11.58 -11.81
C GLU A 140 -14.59 10.17 -11.36
N HIS A 141 -13.82 9.14 -11.74
CA HIS A 141 -14.04 7.75 -11.39
C HIS A 141 -12.93 7.18 -10.47
N VAL A 142 -12.21 8.05 -9.76
CA VAL A 142 -11.04 7.62 -8.96
C VAL A 142 -11.43 6.59 -7.90
N LYS A 143 -12.60 6.71 -7.29
CA LYS A 143 -13.11 5.77 -6.28
C LYS A 143 -13.61 4.44 -6.84
N GLU A 144 -13.90 4.38 -8.13
CA GLU A 144 -14.41 3.18 -8.84
C GLU A 144 -13.28 2.39 -9.53
N ARG A 145 -12.04 2.90 -9.47
CA ARG A 145 -10.89 2.26 -10.15
C ARG A 145 -10.49 0.97 -9.46
N ASN A 146 -9.91 0.07 -10.24
CA ASN A 146 -9.22 -1.10 -9.69
C ASN A 146 -7.84 -0.67 -9.18
N TYR A 147 -7.53 -1.07 -7.98
CA TYR A 147 -6.24 -0.85 -7.34
C TYR A 147 -5.58 -2.18 -7.00
N GLU A 148 -4.26 -2.20 -7.06
CA GLU A 148 -3.44 -3.33 -6.64
C GLU A 148 -2.41 -2.87 -5.61
N LEU A 149 -2.31 -3.60 -4.49
CA LEU A 149 -1.21 -3.49 -3.55
C LEU A 149 -0.06 -4.35 -4.05
N VAL A 150 1.03 -3.72 -4.48
CA VAL A 150 2.22 -4.41 -4.99
C VAL A 150 3.21 -4.61 -3.85
N LEU A 151 3.65 -5.85 -3.67
CA LEU A 151 4.58 -6.28 -2.62
C LEU A 151 5.98 -6.57 -3.17
N SER A 152 6.08 -6.95 -4.44
CA SER A 152 7.35 -7.20 -5.14
C SER A 152 7.19 -6.94 -6.64
N LEU A 153 8.27 -6.51 -7.30
CA LEU A 153 8.26 -6.23 -8.73
C LEU A 153 9.02 -7.28 -9.56
N TYR A 154 10.07 -7.90 -8.99
CA TYR A 154 10.94 -8.82 -9.72
C TYR A 154 11.67 -9.77 -8.75
N PRO A 155 11.96 -11.03 -9.15
CA PRO A 155 11.67 -11.69 -10.43
C PRO A 155 10.21 -12.09 -10.60
N VAL A 156 9.44 -12.13 -9.51
CA VAL A 156 7.98 -12.35 -9.49
C VAL A 156 7.31 -11.05 -9.06
N LYS A 157 6.47 -10.49 -9.92
CA LYS A 157 5.58 -9.39 -9.51
C LYS A 157 4.49 -9.98 -8.63
N LYS A 158 4.46 -9.60 -7.35
CA LYS A 158 3.47 -10.04 -6.37
C LYS A 158 2.51 -8.89 -6.09
N GLN A 159 1.21 -9.11 -6.27
CA GLN A 159 0.20 -8.09 -6.07
C GLN A 159 -1.11 -8.64 -5.51
N ILE A 160 -1.77 -7.84 -4.68
CA ILE A 160 -3.11 -8.12 -4.15
C ILE A 160 -4.10 -7.16 -4.80
N LYS A 161 -5.14 -7.69 -5.45
CA LYS A 161 -6.24 -6.89 -6.00
C LYS A 161 -7.12 -6.36 -4.89
N LEU A 162 -7.30 -5.04 -4.89
CA LEU A 162 -8.17 -4.32 -3.97
C LEU A 162 -9.45 -3.93 -4.70
N LYS A 163 -10.59 -4.34 -4.17
CA LYS A 163 -11.88 -3.83 -4.63
C LYS A 163 -12.33 -2.76 -3.63
N CYS A 164 -12.31 -1.49 -4.04
CA CYS A 164 -12.95 -0.44 -3.26
C CYS A 164 -14.47 -0.62 -3.37
N VAL A 165 -15.14 -0.66 -2.23
CA VAL A 165 -16.60 -0.74 -2.12
C VAL A 165 -17.16 0.66 -1.96
#